data_7cf1286f30cf84bb5ea236e09c65a35a
#
_entry.id   7cf1286f30cf84bb5ea236e09c65a35a
#
_cell.length_a   1.000
_cell.length_b   1.000
_cell.length_c   1.000
_cell.angle_alpha   90.00
_cell.angle_beta   90.00
_cell.angle_gamma   90.00
#
_symmetry.space_group_name_H-M   'P 1'
#
loop_
_entity.id
_entity.type
_entity.pdbx_description
1 polymer ?
#
loop_
_entity_poly.entity_id
_entity_poly.type
_entity_poly.pdbx_seq_one_letter_code
_entity_poly.pdbx_strand_id
1 'polypeptide(L)'
;MTKRELYIEKIKPFIDKDIIKVLTGIRRSGKSVMLKLIMEELKQNGIDEKQFININFENLINRELITSDKLHKYILKKVSEIKKKCYIFLDEIQEVKDWEKCINSLRVNEEYDFDIYITGSNAKLLSGELSTYLAGRYVEFVIYPFSFKEFLDTLKSIQQNVSIREAFQKYIKFGGMPFLYNLAFEEEPSLQYLNDIYLSIILKDITQRNKIRDTDLLERVINYLTISSK
;
A
#
# COMPACT_ATOMS: atom_id res chain seq x y z
N MET A 1 -5.58 15.95 1.23
CA MET A 1 -4.82 14.69 1.35
C MET A 1 -3.39 15.03 1.73
N THR A 2 -2.82 14.41 2.76
CA THR A 2 -1.45 14.71 3.21
C THR A 2 -0.45 14.26 2.13
N LYS A 3 0.36 15.19 1.64
CA LYS A 3 1.44 14.87 0.71
C LYS A 3 2.51 14.06 1.44
N ARG A 4 2.82 12.87 0.94
CA ARG A 4 3.87 12.00 1.48
C ARG A 4 5.17 12.20 0.70
N GLU A 5 5.69 13.43 0.73
CA GLU A 5 6.82 13.89 -0.08
C GLU A 5 8.03 12.95 -0.01
N LEU A 6 8.37 12.48 1.19
CA LEU A 6 9.50 11.56 1.38
C LEU A 6 9.38 10.29 0.50
N TYR A 7 8.18 9.75 0.33
CA TYR A 7 7.96 8.57 -0.50
C TYR A 7 7.95 8.93 -1.99
N ILE A 8 7.33 10.04 -2.36
CA ILE A 8 7.35 10.53 -3.74
C ILE A 8 8.80 10.74 -4.20
N GLU A 9 9.63 11.41 -3.40
CA GLU A 9 11.05 11.63 -3.72
C GLU A 9 11.85 10.32 -3.84
N LYS A 10 11.54 9.31 -3.03
CA LYS A 10 12.17 7.99 -3.14
C LYS A 10 11.71 7.21 -4.38
N ILE A 11 10.49 7.41 -4.84
CA ILE A 11 9.93 6.70 -6.00
C ILE A 11 10.33 7.38 -7.32
N LYS A 12 10.45 8.71 -7.35
CA LYS A 12 10.81 9.49 -8.56
C LYS A 12 11.95 8.92 -9.39
N PRO A 13 13.11 8.50 -8.84
CA PRO A 13 14.22 7.96 -9.63
C PRO A 13 13.87 6.69 -10.41
N PHE A 14 12.80 6.00 -10.02
CA PHE A 14 12.34 4.75 -10.63
C PHE A 14 11.18 4.92 -11.60
N ILE A 15 10.60 6.12 -11.69
CA ILE A 15 9.58 6.45 -12.71
C ILE A 15 10.21 6.27 -14.08
N ASP A 16 9.45 5.69 -15.01
CA ASP A 16 9.89 5.41 -16.38
C ASP A 16 11.10 4.47 -16.51
N LYS A 17 11.41 3.71 -15.47
CA LYS A 17 12.43 2.67 -15.53
C LYS A 17 11.80 1.29 -15.67
N ASP A 18 12.48 0.40 -16.40
CA ASP A 18 12.08 -1.03 -16.54
C ASP A 18 12.32 -1.78 -15.21
N ILE A 19 11.57 -1.36 -14.19
CA ILE A 19 11.55 -2.01 -12.89
C ILE A 19 10.16 -1.86 -12.28
N ILE A 20 9.64 -2.91 -11.66
CA ILE A 20 8.32 -2.90 -11.01
C ILE A 20 8.43 -2.18 -9.66
N LYS A 21 7.53 -1.24 -9.38
CA LYS A 21 7.43 -0.54 -8.10
C LYS A 21 6.44 -1.26 -7.21
N VAL A 22 6.94 -1.84 -6.14
CA VAL A 22 6.15 -2.62 -5.19
C VAL A 22 5.97 -1.81 -3.91
N LEU A 23 4.73 -1.41 -3.61
CA LEU A 23 4.40 -0.69 -2.37
C LEU A 23 3.84 -1.70 -1.36
N THR A 24 4.60 -1.98 -0.33
CA THR A 24 4.22 -2.86 0.77
C THR A 24 3.93 -2.05 2.04
N GLY A 25 3.50 -2.72 3.08
CA GLY A 25 3.25 -2.09 4.40
C GLY A 25 2.03 -2.71 5.07
N ILE A 26 1.88 -2.42 6.35
CA ILE A 26 0.77 -2.93 7.15
C ILE A 26 -0.57 -2.45 6.60
N ARG A 27 -1.65 -3.17 6.94
CA ARG A 27 -3.01 -2.75 6.59
C ARG A 27 -3.25 -1.31 7.07
N ARG A 28 -3.94 -0.52 6.23
CA ARG A 28 -4.34 0.87 6.52
C ARG A 28 -3.18 1.87 6.69
N SER A 29 -1.93 1.51 6.33
CA SER A 29 -0.79 2.45 6.31
C SER A 29 -0.88 3.52 5.21
N GLY A 30 -1.79 3.37 4.25
CA GLY A 30 -2.01 4.33 3.17
C GLY A 30 -1.40 3.93 1.82
N LYS A 31 -1.17 2.65 1.55
CA LYS A 31 -0.65 2.15 0.25
C LYS A 31 -1.50 2.60 -0.94
N SER A 32 -2.82 2.39 -0.90
CA SER A 32 -3.74 2.82 -1.96
C SER A 32 -3.76 4.34 -2.16
N VAL A 33 -3.58 5.09 -1.06
CA VAL A 33 -3.45 6.55 -1.12
C VAL A 33 -2.13 6.92 -1.79
N MET A 34 -1.06 6.16 -1.53
CA MET A 34 0.24 6.39 -2.16
C MET A 34 0.19 6.21 -3.68
N LEU A 35 -0.55 5.20 -4.19
CA LEU A 35 -0.79 5.07 -5.64
C LEU A 35 -1.46 6.31 -6.22
N LYS A 36 -2.47 6.86 -5.52
CA LYS A 36 -3.15 8.10 -5.97
C LYS A 36 -2.19 9.30 -5.99
N LEU A 37 -1.32 9.42 -4.98
CA LEU A 37 -0.31 10.49 -4.94
C LEU A 37 0.69 10.38 -6.09
N ILE A 38 1.10 9.15 -6.45
CA ILE A 38 1.97 8.91 -7.61
C ILE A 38 1.25 9.31 -8.91
N MET A 39 -0.02 8.94 -9.08
CA MET A 39 -0.81 9.35 -10.24
C MET A 39 -0.95 10.87 -10.33
N GLU A 40 -1.16 11.55 -9.21
CA GLU A 40 -1.22 13.02 -9.16
C GLU A 40 0.12 13.66 -9.54
N GLU A 41 1.24 13.11 -9.06
CA GLU A 41 2.59 13.56 -9.43
C GLU A 41 2.84 13.39 -10.94
N LEU A 42 2.47 12.24 -11.51
CA LEU A 42 2.60 11.98 -12.94
C LEU A 42 1.74 12.95 -13.78
N LYS A 43 0.52 13.24 -13.35
CA LYS A 43 -0.34 14.25 -14.01
C LYS A 43 0.27 15.65 -13.97
N GLN A 44 0.84 16.05 -12.83
CA GLN A 44 1.54 17.33 -12.69
C GLN A 44 2.75 17.43 -13.62
N ASN A 45 3.39 16.29 -13.93
CA ASN A 45 4.49 16.19 -14.89
C ASN A 45 4.01 16.05 -16.36
N GLY A 46 2.70 16.25 -16.64
CA GLY A 46 2.16 16.29 -17.99
C GLY A 46 1.72 14.95 -18.57
N ILE A 47 1.66 13.89 -17.78
CA ILE A 47 1.14 12.59 -18.24
C ILE A 47 -0.39 12.64 -18.31
N ASP A 48 -0.95 12.27 -19.46
CA ASP A 48 -2.39 12.23 -19.67
C ASP A 48 -3.02 11.09 -18.86
N GLU A 49 -4.14 11.36 -18.19
CA GLU A 49 -4.89 10.37 -17.42
C GLU A 49 -5.33 9.16 -18.25
N LYS A 50 -5.50 9.31 -19.55
CA LYS A 50 -5.79 8.21 -20.47
C LYS A 50 -4.68 7.15 -20.55
N GLN A 51 -3.46 7.51 -20.14
CA GLN A 51 -2.31 6.58 -20.05
C GLN A 51 -2.33 5.75 -18.78
N PHE A 52 -3.28 5.97 -17.86
CA PHE A 52 -3.38 5.27 -16.59
C PHE A 52 -4.36 4.10 -16.67
N ILE A 53 -3.89 2.92 -16.25
CA ILE A 53 -4.73 1.76 -15.97
C ILE A 53 -4.67 1.54 -14.47
N ASN A 54 -5.77 1.86 -13.76
CA ASN A 54 -5.86 1.76 -12.31
C ASN A 54 -6.93 0.74 -11.92
N ILE A 55 -6.52 -0.33 -11.25
CA ILE A 55 -7.39 -1.44 -10.84
C ILE A 55 -7.19 -1.70 -9.35
N ASN A 56 -8.28 -1.64 -8.58
CA ASN A 56 -8.30 -2.08 -7.19
C ASN A 56 -9.07 -3.40 -7.09
N PHE A 57 -8.40 -4.46 -6.64
CA PHE A 57 -8.96 -5.82 -6.58
C PHE A 57 -9.86 -6.08 -5.37
N GLU A 58 -9.92 -5.17 -4.39
CA GLU A 58 -10.96 -5.21 -3.36
C GLU A 58 -12.33 -4.73 -3.89
N ASN A 59 -12.35 -4.05 -5.04
CA ASN A 59 -13.59 -3.58 -5.64
C ASN A 59 -14.26 -4.69 -6.46
N LEU A 60 -15.50 -5.04 -6.10
CA LEU A 60 -16.28 -6.08 -6.77
C LEU A 60 -16.50 -5.84 -8.28
N ILE A 61 -16.40 -4.61 -8.76
CA ILE A 61 -16.43 -4.30 -10.20
C ILE A 61 -15.34 -5.06 -10.95
N ASN A 62 -14.19 -5.31 -10.30
CA ASN A 62 -13.03 -5.98 -10.86
C ASN A 62 -12.98 -7.48 -10.57
N ARG A 63 -14.05 -8.06 -9.99
CA ARG A 63 -14.11 -9.47 -9.59
C ARG A 63 -13.83 -10.47 -10.72
N GLU A 64 -14.01 -10.07 -11.95
CA GLU A 64 -13.73 -10.93 -13.11
C GLU A 64 -12.25 -10.98 -13.48
N LEU A 65 -11.42 -10.07 -12.94
CA LEU A 65 -10.00 -9.91 -13.25
C LEU A 65 -9.07 -10.64 -12.26
N ILE A 66 -9.62 -11.52 -11.42
CA ILE A 66 -8.90 -12.21 -10.33
C ILE A 66 -8.04 -13.41 -10.78
N THR A 67 -7.76 -13.55 -12.06
CA THR A 67 -6.82 -14.55 -12.60
C THR A 67 -5.84 -13.89 -13.54
N SER A 68 -4.60 -14.38 -13.59
CA SER A 68 -3.53 -13.82 -14.41
C SER A 68 -3.93 -13.64 -15.88
N ASP A 69 -4.59 -14.64 -16.48
CA ASP A 69 -4.99 -14.60 -17.89
C ASP A 69 -6.04 -13.52 -18.19
N LYS A 70 -7.04 -13.39 -17.30
CA LYS A 70 -8.09 -12.39 -17.48
C LYS A 70 -7.54 -10.98 -17.29
N LEU A 71 -6.71 -10.79 -16.26
CA LEU A 71 -6.05 -9.52 -16.02
C LEU A 71 -5.15 -9.12 -17.20
N HIS A 72 -4.32 -10.04 -17.66
CA HIS A 72 -3.41 -9.81 -18.78
C HIS A 72 -4.17 -9.40 -20.05
N LYS A 73 -5.21 -10.17 -20.44
CA LYS A 73 -6.06 -9.84 -21.61
C LYS A 73 -6.73 -8.48 -21.47
N TYR A 74 -7.23 -8.15 -20.29
CA TYR A 74 -7.85 -6.86 -20.01
C TYR A 74 -6.87 -5.71 -20.20
N ILE A 75 -5.66 -5.82 -19.62
CA ILE A 75 -4.63 -4.80 -19.73
C ILE A 75 -4.24 -4.61 -21.20
N LEU A 76 -3.91 -5.69 -21.93
CA LEU A 76 -3.53 -5.59 -23.35
C LEU A 76 -4.63 -4.95 -24.21
N LYS A 77 -5.91 -5.29 -23.97
CA LYS A 77 -7.04 -4.65 -24.65
C LYS A 77 -7.09 -3.15 -24.37
N LYS A 78 -6.86 -2.71 -23.13
CA LYS A 78 -6.82 -1.28 -22.78
C LYS A 78 -5.65 -0.57 -23.42
N VAL A 79 -4.50 -1.18 -23.42
CA VAL A 79 -3.25 -0.61 -23.95
C VAL A 79 -3.29 -0.47 -25.46
N SER A 80 -3.91 -1.40 -26.20
CA SER A 80 -4.05 -1.31 -27.67
C SER A 80 -4.79 -0.05 -28.12
N GLU A 81 -5.59 0.57 -27.24
CA GLU A 81 -6.27 1.84 -27.47
C GLU A 81 -5.34 3.05 -27.18
N ILE A 82 -4.20 2.83 -26.49
CA ILE A 82 -3.29 3.86 -26.00
C ILE A 82 -1.98 3.77 -26.80
N LYS A 83 -1.74 4.73 -27.71
CA LYS A 83 -0.53 4.75 -28.54
C LYS A 83 0.70 5.37 -27.85
N LYS A 84 0.77 5.29 -26.53
CA LYS A 84 1.83 5.88 -25.68
C LYS A 84 2.13 4.93 -24.56
N LYS A 85 3.21 5.24 -23.79
CA LYS A 85 3.55 4.56 -22.55
C LYS A 85 2.35 4.49 -21.61
N CYS A 86 2.12 3.32 -21.00
CA CYS A 86 1.04 3.09 -20.08
C CYS A 86 1.56 2.93 -18.65
N TYR A 87 0.92 3.60 -17.71
CA TYR A 87 1.19 3.51 -16.29
C TYR A 87 0.13 2.62 -15.63
N ILE A 88 0.56 1.47 -15.11
CA ILE A 88 -0.33 0.44 -14.58
C ILE A 88 -0.27 0.45 -13.07
N PHE A 89 -1.41 0.69 -12.41
CA PHE A 89 -1.57 0.73 -10.96
C PHE A 89 -2.49 -0.40 -10.52
N LEU A 90 -1.94 -1.38 -9.82
CA LEU A 90 -2.66 -2.58 -9.36
C LEU A 90 -2.67 -2.61 -7.83
N ASP A 91 -3.81 -2.27 -7.25
CA ASP A 91 -3.99 -2.17 -5.80
C ASP A 91 -4.51 -3.50 -5.24
N GLU A 92 -3.84 -4.03 -4.20
CA GLU A 92 -4.08 -5.34 -3.55
C GLU A 92 -3.96 -6.51 -4.55
N ILE A 93 -2.86 -6.54 -5.33
CA ILE A 93 -2.62 -7.50 -6.42
C ILE A 93 -2.66 -8.97 -5.98
N GLN A 94 -2.39 -9.28 -4.70
CA GLN A 94 -2.44 -10.64 -4.16
C GLN A 94 -3.84 -11.28 -4.19
N GLU A 95 -4.88 -10.52 -4.50
CA GLU A 95 -6.22 -11.07 -4.72
C GLU A 95 -6.34 -11.74 -6.12
N VAL A 96 -5.37 -11.52 -7.00
CA VAL A 96 -5.30 -12.14 -8.33
C VAL A 96 -4.49 -13.42 -8.26
N LYS A 97 -5.06 -14.53 -8.67
CA LYS A 97 -4.36 -15.82 -8.71
C LYS A 97 -3.27 -15.80 -9.79
N ASP A 98 -2.07 -16.27 -9.44
CA ASP A 98 -0.88 -16.33 -10.32
C ASP A 98 -0.51 -14.95 -10.92
N TRP A 99 -0.73 -13.88 -10.19
CA TRP A 99 -0.54 -12.50 -10.65
C TRP A 99 0.90 -12.22 -11.13
N GLU A 100 1.88 -12.89 -10.54
CA GLU A 100 3.30 -12.77 -10.90
C GLU A 100 3.55 -13.13 -12.37
N LYS A 101 2.84 -14.13 -12.89
CA LYS A 101 2.91 -14.52 -14.31
C LYS A 101 2.41 -13.40 -15.21
N CYS A 102 1.30 -12.76 -14.83
CA CYS A 102 0.76 -11.62 -15.56
C CYS A 102 1.75 -10.46 -15.59
N ILE A 103 2.27 -10.06 -14.44
CA ILE A 103 3.22 -8.93 -14.34
C ILE A 103 4.51 -9.20 -15.10
N ASN A 104 5.06 -10.42 -14.98
CA ASN A 104 6.26 -10.79 -15.73
C ASN A 104 6.00 -10.78 -17.25
N SER A 105 4.84 -11.27 -17.70
CA SER A 105 4.46 -11.26 -19.12
C SER A 105 4.30 -9.84 -19.67
N LEU A 106 3.70 -8.93 -18.90
CA LEU A 106 3.61 -7.52 -19.30
C LEU A 106 4.99 -6.88 -19.41
N ARG A 107 5.89 -7.17 -18.46
CA ARG A 107 7.23 -6.60 -18.45
C ARG A 107 8.09 -7.03 -19.64
N VAL A 108 8.00 -8.29 -20.08
CA VAL A 108 8.78 -8.81 -21.22
C VAL A 108 8.11 -8.52 -22.57
N ASN A 109 7.00 -7.80 -22.58
CA ASN A 109 6.32 -7.43 -23.82
C ASN A 109 7.11 -6.32 -24.53
N GLU A 110 7.49 -6.56 -25.79
CA GLU A 110 8.26 -5.62 -26.60
C GLU A 110 7.37 -4.67 -27.44
N GLU A 111 6.07 -4.96 -27.51
CA GLU A 111 5.12 -4.17 -28.31
C GLU A 111 4.67 -2.90 -27.58
N TYR A 112 4.62 -2.95 -26.23
CA TYR A 112 4.10 -1.85 -25.40
C TYR A 112 5.08 -1.47 -24.30
N ASP A 113 5.16 -0.18 -24.02
CA ASP A 113 5.98 0.38 -22.94
C ASP A 113 5.12 0.58 -21.68
N PHE A 114 5.52 -0.09 -20.59
CA PHE A 114 4.81 -0.08 -19.31
C PHE A 114 5.64 0.49 -18.19
N ASP A 115 4.97 1.21 -17.31
CA ASP A 115 5.47 1.56 -15.98
C ASP A 115 4.52 0.98 -14.93
N ILE A 116 4.98 -0.01 -14.13
CA ILE A 116 4.12 -0.87 -13.32
C ILE A 116 4.31 -0.56 -11.84
N TYR A 117 3.20 -0.28 -11.16
CA TYR A 117 3.08 -0.04 -9.72
C TYR A 117 2.10 -1.04 -9.13
N ILE A 118 2.51 -1.78 -8.12
CA ILE A 118 1.65 -2.74 -7.44
C ILE A 118 1.65 -2.49 -5.94
N THR A 119 0.52 -2.77 -5.30
CA THR A 119 0.44 -2.79 -3.83
C THR A 119 -0.04 -4.13 -3.33
N GLY A 120 0.27 -4.39 -2.08
CA GLY A 120 -0.29 -5.48 -1.31
C GLY A 120 0.18 -5.50 0.13
N SER A 121 -0.43 -6.34 0.96
CA SER A 121 0.02 -6.50 2.33
C SER A 121 1.34 -7.28 2.36
N ASN A 122 2.32 -6.84 3.21
CA ASN A 122 3.63 -7.51 3.37
C ASN A 122 3.50 -9.03 3.53
N ALA A 123 2.49 -9.47 4.26
CA ALA A 123 2.30 -10.88 4.57
C ALA A 123 2.03 -11.75 3.35
N LYS A 124 1.34 -11.22 2.33
CA LYS A 124 0.95 -11.96 1.14
C LYS A 124 1.89 -11.75 -0.05
N LEU A 125 2.44 -10.55 -0.22
CA LEU A 125 3.36 -10.24 -1.32
C LEU A 125 4.76 -10.82 -1.12
N LEU A 126 5.27 -10.87 0.11
CA LEU A 126 6.62 -11.35 0.41
C LEU A 126 6.71 -12.87 0.66
N SER A 127 5.60 -13.62 0.55
CA SER A 127 5.62 -15.08 0.67
C SER A 127 6.27 -15.71 -0.56
N GLY A 128 7.61 -15.87 -0.53
CA GLY A 128 8.36 -16.77 -1.42
C GLY A 128 8.26 -16.59 -2.95
N GLU A 129 7.08 -16.28 -3.45
CA GLU A 129 6.77 -16.21 -4.88
C GLU A 129 7.30 -14.94 -5.55
N LEU A 130 7.23 -13.78 -4.87
CA LEU A 130 7.82 -12.52 -5.33
C LEU A 130 9.33 -12.66 -5.52
N SER A 131 9.98 -13.28 -4.55
CA SER A 131 11.44 -13.46 -4.60
C SER A 131 11.90 -14.39 -5.72
N THR A 132 11.05 -15.32 -6.15
CA THR A 132 11.41 -16.33 -7.14
C THR A 132 11.11 -15.86 -8.58
N TYR A 133 9.91 -15.34 -8.84
CA TYR A 133 9.50 -14.94 -10.19
C TYR A 133 9.95 -13.54 -10.60
N LEU A 134 10.05 -12.62 -9.66
CA LEU A 134 10.40 -11.23 -9.92
C LEU A 134 11.77 -10.83 -9.37
N ALA A 135 12.61 -11.80 -8.99
CA ALA A 135 13.95 -11.55 -8.43
C ALA A 135 14.78 -10.59 -9.30
N GLY A 136 15.26 -9.50 -8.70
CA GLY A 136 16.04 -8.47 -9.39
C GLY A 136 15.26 -7.58 -10.37
N ARG A 137 13.91 -7.70 -10.41
CA ARG A 137 13.05 -6.99 -11.37
C ARG A 137 12.08 -6.03 -10.71
N TYR A 138 12.17 -5.83 -9.41
CA TYR A 138 11.33 -4.91 -8.65
C TYR A 138 12.15 -4.11 -7.64
N VAL A 139 11.60 -2.99 -7.25
CA VAL A 139 12.04 -2.19 -6.10
C VAL A 139 10.88 -2.09 -5.11
N GLU A 140 11.20 -2.33 -3.83
CA GLU A 140 10.20 -2.30 -2.76
C GLU A 140 10.24 -0.95 -2.02
N PHE A 141 9.04 -0.41 -1.78
CA PHE A 141 8.80 0.77 -0.96
C PHE A 141 7.89 0.39 0.20
N VAL A 142 8.44 0.26 1.40
CA VAL A 142 7.65 -0.04 2.59
C VAL A 142 6.95 1.22 3.07
N ILE A 143 5.62 1.23 2.98
CA ILE A 143 4.77 2.35 3.39
C ILE A 143 4.39 2.19 4.85
N TYR A 144 5.02 2.98 5.70
CA TYR A 144 4.74 3.04 7.13
C TYR A 144 3.53 3.95 7.42
N PRO A 145 2.90 3.85 8.59
CA PRO A 145 2.04 4.89 9.14
C PRO A 145 2.74 6.27 9.12
N PHE A 146 2.03 7.34 9.38
CA PHE A 146 2.61 8.68 9.38
C PHE A 146 3.80 8.80 10.33
N SER A 147 4.88 9.36 9.84
CA SER A 147 5.97 9.88 10.68
C SER A 147 5.45 11.02 11.54
N PHE A 148 6.18 11.39 12.61
CA PHE A 148 5.78 12.54 13.44
C PHE A 148 5.63 13.83 12.64
N LYS A 149 6.48 14.04 11.63
CA LYS A 149 6.35 15.21 10.73
C LYS A 149 5.03 15.17 9.97
N GLU A 150 4.69 14.07 9.31
CA GLU A 150 3.43 13.91 8.57
C GLU A 150 2.22 14.03 9.49
N PHE A 151 2.31 13.46 10.70
CA PHE A 151 1.30 13.60 11.75
C PHE A 151 1.10 15.05 12.16
N LEU A 152 2.17 15.78 12.45
CA LEU A 152 2.13 17.20 12.85
C LEU A 152 1.54 18.07 11.75
N ASP A 153 1.97 17.89 10.50
CA ASP A 153 1.47 18.64 9.34
C ASP A 153 -0.03 18.38 9.14
N THR A 154 -0.45 17.12 9.29
CA THR A 154 -1.84 16.72 9.20
C THR A 154 -2.67 17.30 10.36
N LEU A 155 -2.17 17.21 11.58
CA LEU A 155 -2.85 17.75 12.76
C LEU A 155 -3.03 19.27 12.68
N LYS A 156 -2.02 20.01 12.22
CA LYS A 156 -2.10 21.46 11.99
C LYS A 156 -3.13 21.85 10.94
N SER A 157 -3.39 20.99 9.96
CA SER A 157 -4.43 21.23 8.95
C SER A 157 -5.86 21.14 9.51
N ILE A 158 -6.04 20.46 10.66
CA ILE A 158 -7.34 20.37 11.37
C ILE A 158 -7.42 21.40 12.49
N GLN A 159 -6.36 21.54 13.26
CA GLN A 159 -6.28 22.37 14.46
C GLN A 159 -5.17 23.40 14.29
N GLN A 160 -5.52 24.65 13.98
CA GLN A 160 -4.56 25.69 13.61
C GLN A 160 -3.53 26.06 14.71
N ASN A 161 -3.82 25.81 16.00
CA ASN A 161 -3.01 26.26 17.14
C ASN A 161 -2.49 25.11 18.01
N VAL A 162 -2.03 24.00 17.40
CA VAL A 162 -1.45 22.89 18.17
C VAL A 162 0.04 23.12 18.38
N SER A 163 0.49 23.10 19.64
CA SER A 163 1.91 23.12 19.97
C SER A 163 2.60 21.79 19.56
N ILE A 164 3.89 21.85 19.25
CA ILE A 164 4.69 20.66 18.93
C ILE A 164 4.65 19.65 20.08
N ARG A 165 4.66 20.12 21.33
CA ARG A 165 4.62 19.28 22.54
C ARG A 165 3.31 18.50 22.64
N GLU A 166 2.18 19.15 22.44
CA GLU A 166 0.85 18.51 22.45
C GLU A 166 0.72 17.51 21.29
N ALA A 167 1.17 17.88 20.09
CA ALA A 167 1.19 16.99 18.95
C ALA A 167 2.05 15.74 19.22
N PHE A 168 3.21 15.90 19.85
CA PHE A 168 4.10 14.80 20.19
C PHE A 168 3.48 13.87 21.24
N GLN A 169 2.82 14.41 22.27
CA GLN A 169 2.08 13.61 23.24
C GLN A 169 0.96 12.78 22.61
N LYS A 170 0.18 13.40 21.69
CA LYS A 170 -0.83 12.69 20.92
C LYS A 170 -0.20 11.59 20.03
N TYR A 171 0.91 11.90 19.38
CA TYR A 171 1.60 10.94 18.52
C TYR A 171 2.12 9.72 19.30
N ILE A 172 2.68 9.91 20.47
CA ILE A 172 3.11 8.80 21.35
C ILE A 172 1.91 7.98 21.81
N LYS A 173 0.77 8.63 22.12
CA LYS A 173 -0.43 7.94 22.59
C LYS A 173 -1.13 7.13 21.51
N PHE A 174 -1.31 7.70 20.32
CA PHE A 174 -2.14 7.13 19.27
C PHE A 174 -1.35 6.56 18.07
N GLY A 175 -0.06 6.88 17.97
CA GLY A 175 0.73 6.52 16.79
C GLY A 175 0.36 7.33 15.54
N GLY A 176 0.81 6.81 14.39
CA GLY A 176 0.70 7.51 13.10
C GLY A 176 -0.30 6.91 12.12
N MET A 177 -1.30 6.13 12.55
CA MET A 177 -2.26 5.55 11.61
C MET A 177 -3.07 6.65 10.89
N PRO A 178 -3.07 6.70 9.53
CA PRO A 178 -3.64 7.84 8.79
C PRO A 178 -5.12 8.10 9.06
N PHE A 179 -5.91 7.06 9.32
CA PHE A 179 -7.36 7.22 9.55
C PHE A 179 -7.70 7.96 10.85
N LEU A 180 -6.81 7.98 11.84
CA LEU A 180 -7.00 8.73 13.09
C LEU A 180 -7.28 10.22 12.87
N TYR A 181 -6.79 10.75 11.75
CA TYR A 181 -7.11 12.09 11.29
C TYR A 181 -8.63 12.32 11.14
N ASN A 182 -9.37 11.35 10.61
CA ASN A 182 -10.82 11.46 10.42
C ASN A 182 -11.59 11.38 11.75
N LEU A 183 -10.95 10.88 12.81
CA LEU A 183 -11.48 10.82 14.16
C LEU A 183 -11.05 12.05 15.01
N ALA A 184 -10.41 13.06 14.39
CA ALA A 184 -9.86 14.23 15.07
C ALA A 184 -8.96 13.89 16.28
N PHE A 185 -8.46 12.64 16.36
CA PHE A 185 -7.72 12.09 17.49
C PHE A 185 -8.48 12.11 18.81
N GLU A 186 -9.81 12.00 18.75
CA GLU A 186 -10.63 11.77 19.94
C GLU A 186 -10.25 10.44 20.58
N GLU A 187 -10.16 10.40 21.92
CA GLU A 187 -9.51 9.32 22.65
C GLU A 187 -10.22 7.98 22.45
N GLU A 188 -11.49 7.91 22.82
CA GLU A 188 -12.25 6.65 22.81
C GLU A 188 -12.40 6.06 21.40
N PRO A 189 -12.85 6.80 20.36
CA PRO A 189 -12.94 6.30 19.00
C PRO A 189 -11.57 5.92 18.41
N SER A 190 -10.52 6.65 18.77
CA SER A 190 -9.16 6.37 18.27
C SER A 190 -8.62 5.07 18.84
N LEU A 191 -8.78 4.83 20.15
CA LEU A 191 -8.34 3.59 20.79
C LEU A 191 -9.15 2.39 20.30
N GLN A 192 -10.45 2.52 20.14
CA GLN A 192 -11.28 1.48 19.55
C GLN A 192 -10.80 1.12 18.15
N TYR A 193 -10.60 2.10 17.28
CA TYR A 193 -10.11 1.88 15.92
C TYR A 193 -8.74 1.19 15.89
N LEU A 194 -7.81 1.60 16.77
CA LEU A 194 -6.49 0.97 16.87
C LEU A 194 -6.57 -0.48 17.33
N ASN A 195 -7.44 -0.76 18.30
CA ASN A 195 -7.68 -2.14 18.76
C ASN A 195 -8.26 -3.02 17.65
N ASP A 196 -9.22 -2.52 16.86
CA ASP A 196 -9.79 -3.25 15.73
C ASP A 196 -8.75 -3.55 14.64
N ILE A 197 -7.83 -2.61 14.37
CA ILE A 197 -6.70 -2.85 13.46
C ILE A 197 -5.78 -3.93 14.03
N TYR A 198 -5.40 -3.82 15.30
CA TYR A 198 -4.53 -4.77 15.99
C TYR A 198 -5.10 -6.19 15.89
N LEU A 199 -6.37 -6.37 16.25
CA LEU A 199 -7.06 -7.65 16.14
C LEU A 199 -7.12 -8.16 14.69
N SER A 200 -7.38 -7.28 13.73
CA SER A 200 -7.41 -7.62 12.31
C SER A 200 -6.05 -8.11 11.79
N ILE A 201 -4.95 -7.48 12.20
CA ILE A 201 -3.57 -7.88 11.84
C ILE A 201 -3.24 -9.21 12.50
N ILE A 202 -3.49 -9.36 13.81
CA ILE A 202 -3.22 -10.59 14.57
C ILE A 202 -4.00 -11.75 13.97
N LEU A 203 -5.33 -11.61 13.82
CA LEU A 203 -6.19 -12.69 13.39
C LEU A 203 -6.01 -13.06 11.92
N LYS A 204 -5.85 -12.08 11.02
CA LYS A 204 -5.77 -12.37 9.58
C LYS A 204 -4.34 -12.58 9.09
N ASP A 205 -3.42 -11.70 9.45
CA ASP A 205 -2.10 -11.71 8.83
C ASP A 205 -1.14 -12.68 9.54
N ILE A 206 -1.23 -12.82 10.85
CA ILE A 206 -0.33 -13.68 11.63
C ILE A 206 -0.86 -15.10 11.75
N THR A 207 -2.12 -15.27 12.19
CA THR A 207 -2.66 -16.61 12.47
C THR A 207 -2.88 -17.41 11.20
N GLN A 208 -3.46 -16.81 10.16
CA GLN A 208 -3.69 -17.50 8.88
C GLN A 208 -2.39 -17.87 8.19
N ARG A 209 -1.40 -16.97 8.19
CA ARG A 209 -0.10 -17.20 7.56
C ARG A 209 0.67 -18.33 8.22
N ASN A 210 0.70 -18.34 9.55
CA ASN A 210 1.51 -19.29 10.32
C ASN A 210 0.70 -20.52 10.77
N LYS A 211 -0.57 -20.65 10.33
CA LYS A 211 -1.48 -21.74 10.72
C LYS A 211 -1.58 -21.90 12.24
N ILE A 212 -1.53 -20.78 12.97
CA ILE A 212 -1.61 -20.78 14.44
C ILE A 212 -3.05 -21.13 14.82
N ARG A 213 -3.21 -22.18 15.62
CA ARG A 213 -4.52 -22.66 16.08
C ARG A 213 -4.94 -22.02 17.40
N ASP A 214 -3.98 -21.73 18.27
CA ASP A 214 -4.21 -21.13 19.58
C ASP A 214 -3.96 -19.62 19.55
N THR A 215 -5.01 -18.87 19.31
CA THR A 215 -4.99 -17.39 19.27
C THR A 215 -4.81 -16.79 20.65
N ASP A 216 -5.34 -17.44 21.70
CA ASP A 216 -5.24 -16.97 23.08
C ASP A 216 -3.79 -17.04 23.58
N LEU A 217 -3.07 -18.11 23.20
CA LEU A 217 -1.65 -18.23 23.52
C LEU A 217 -0.84 -17.14 22.79
N LEU A 218 -1.16 -16.89 21.51
CA LEU A 218 -0.50 -15.83 20.75
C LEU A 218 -0.68 -14.46 21.40
N GLU A 219 -1.91 -14.12 21.81
CA GLU A 219 -2.20 -12.86 22.50
C GLU A 219 -1.44 -12.74 23.83
N ARG A 220 -1.41 -13.80 24.62
CA ARG A 220 -0.62 -13.83 25.87
C ARG A 220 0.86 -13.62 25.63
N VAL A 221 1.42 -14.23 24.60
CA VAL A 221 2.84 -14.04 24.22
C VAL A 221 3.10 -12.61 23.80
N ILE A 222 2.23 -12.01 22.97
CA ILE A 222 2.37 -10.63 22.52
C ILE A 222 2.29 -9.66 23.71
N ASN A 223 1.32 -9.86 24.60
CA ASN A 223 1.17 -9.05 25.81
C ASN A 223 2.41 -9.18 26.73
N TYR A 224 2.92 -10.38 26.91
CA TYR A 224 4.14 -10.59 27.69
C TYR A 224 5.34 -9.85 27.09
N LEU A 225 5.56 -9.95 25.78
CA LEU A 225 6.66 -9.26 25.09
C LEU A 225 6.53 -7.74 25.15
N THR A 226 5.31 -7.20 25.06
CA THR A 226 5.06 -5.75 25.15
C THR A 226 5.25 -5.20 26.57
N ILE A 227 4.97 -5.99 27.59
CA ILE A 227 5.19 -5.59 28.99
C ILE A 227 6.68 -5.72 29.37
N SER A 228 7.35 -6.77 28.88
CA SER A 228 8.76 -7.06 29.20
C SER A 228 9.75 -6.14 28.47
N SER A 229 9.29 -5.38 27.48
CA SER A 229 10.11 -4.40 26.72
C SER A 229 10.05 -2.97 27.29
N LYS A 230 9.44 -2.79 28.46
CA LYS A 230 9.44 -1.55 29.26
C LYS A 230 10.49 -1.64 30.36
#